data_66edd83a12338d8277dd582058f30620
#
_entry.id   66edd83a12338d8277dd582058f30620
#
_cell.length_a   1.000
_cell.length_b   1.000
_cell.length_c   1.000
_cell.angle_alpha   90.00
_cell.angle_beta   90.00
_cell.angle_gamma   90.00
#
_symmetry.space_group_name_H-M   'P 1'
#
loop_
_entity.id
_entity.type
_entity.pdbx_description
1 polymer ?
#
loop_
_entity_poly.entity_id
_entity_poly.type
_entity_poly.pdbx_seq_one_letter_code
_entity_poly.pdbx_strand_id
1 'polypeptide(L)'
;FYIYEKTMDFIDFTSYGCFWTIFCFVLFIIQLCYIFGVYARVFRTAKRQNAASDDECELPPLSVIVVTKDSGNMLKEYLPKILEQDYPCFEVIVINDKSAGEDEDVLKLLAGKYNNLYHTFIPESARYVSRKKLGVAMGIRASKYDWVVMTEPYCYPSTKNWLRSMACQMKPDTDIVLGYCNYESGKGWFAKRITVSTLFRAMRYLGMALAGHPYMGVGCNMAYRKKVYESHKGFADHLQLQRGEDDLFVNAVAKAGNTRVAVSSDSIMCMPVPPFKRIWHEEKMNAMVTAKYYRGIAPYLNAIDSWTCGLFHLLTVVAIAFCLIEQQWVIAGIALGLWLIRFICAMTVYRLTSKAMRESLCCVFPLFDLFRPLWSLTRRAQYLFRRKSDFMRR
;
A
#
# COMPACT_ATOMS: atom_id res chain seq x y z
N PHE A 1 -30.18 60.02 3.32
CA PHE A 1 -31.10 58.87 3.61
C PHE A 1 -30.72 57.58 2.88
N TYR A 2 -29.62 57.55 2.09
CA TYR A 2 -29.19 56.36 1.34
C TYR A 2 -27.97 55.66 1.92
N ILE A 3 -27.52 56.02 3.12
CA ILE A 3 -26.31 55.45 3.77
C ILE A 3 -26.65 54.46 4.90
N TYR A 4 -27.91 54.27 5.26
CA TYR A 4 -28.29 53.52 6.45
C TYR A 4 -28.78 52.09 6.21
N GLU A 5 -28.82 51.61 4.96
CA GLU A 5 -29.35 50.26 4.66
C GLU A 5 -28.27 49.24 4.24
N LYS A 6 -27.00 49.59 4.35
CA LYS A 6 -25.87 48.68 4.01
C LYS A 6 -25.13 48.13 5.22
N THR A 7 -25.77 48.20 6.37
CA THR A 7 -25.20 47.70 7.62
C THR A 7 -26.10 46.59 8.16
N MET A 8 -25.68 45.38 7.97
CA MET A 8 -25.93 44.17 8.80
C MET A 8 -26.43 42.92 8.12
N ASP A 9 -26.16 42.67 6.85
CA ASP A 9 -26.12 41.30 6.40
C ASP A 9 -24.68 40.78 6.46
N PHE A 10 -24.19 40.53 7.70
CA PHE A 10 -22.91 39.89 7.92
C PHE A 10 -22.79 38.52 7.21
N ILE A 11 -23.93 37.92 6.88
CA ILE A 11 -24.06 36.65 6.18
C ILE A 11 -25.24 36.75 5.23
N ASP A 12 -24.97 36.84 3.93
CA ASP A 12 -25.98 36.69 2.89
C ASP A 12 -26.05 35.21 2.47
N PHE A 13 -27.09 34.53 2.91
CA PHE A 13 -27.33 33.11 2.56
C PHE A 13 -27.70 32.89 1.09
N THR A 14 -28.03 33.94 0.34
CA THR A 14 -28.35 33.85 -1.08
C THR A 14 -27.11 34.04 -1.96
N SER A 15 -25.98 34.41 -1.37
CA SER A 15 -24.73 34.65 -2.09
C SER A 15 -24.14 33.36 -2.69
N TYR A 16 -23.51 33.45 -3.85
CA TYR A 16 -22.78 32.32 -4.45
C TYR A 16 -21.65 31.83 -3.54
N GLY A 17 -21.01 32.75 -2.82
CA GLY A 17 -19.99 32.41 -1.83
C GLY A 17 -20.52 31.50 -0.74
N CYS A 18 -21.72 31.77 -0.21
CA CYS A 18 -22.40 30.92 0.78
C CYS A 18 -22.73 29.54 0.20
N PHE A 19 -23.30 29.47 -0.99
CA PHE A 19 -23.62 28.21 -1.68
C PHE A 19 -22.38 27.31 -1.80
N TRP A 20 -21.28 27.83 -2.32
CA TRP A 20 -20.04 27.05 -2.47
C TRP A 20 -19.43 26.66 -1.10
N THR A 21 -19.55 27.49 -0.08
CA THR A 21 -19.06 27.18 1.27
C THR A 21 -19.84 26.02 1.91
N ILE A 22 -21.17 25.98 1.73
CA ILE A 22 -22.01 24.86 2.19
C ILE A 22 -21.58 23.56 1.48
N PHE A 23 -21.32 23.63 0.17
CA PHE A 23 -20.84 22.45 -0.56
C PHE A 23 -19.45 22.01 -0.09
N CYS A 24 -18.56 22.95 0.20
CA CYS A 24 -17.26 22.64 0.84
C CYS A 24 -17.44 21.97 2.21
N PHE A 25 -18.44 22.36 3.01
CA PHE A 25 -18.72 21.71 4.29
C PHE A 25 -19.11 20.25 4.14
N VAL A 26 -19.92 19.89 3.15
CA VAL A 26 -20.25 18.47 2.85
C VAL A 26 -18.99 17.68 2.48
N LEU A 27 -18.14 18.24 1.61
CA LEU A 27 -16.88 17.60 1.23
C LEU A 27 -15.91 17.47 2.41
N PHE A 28 -15.88 18.47 3.29
CA PHE A 28 -15.11 18.46 4.53
C PHE A 28 -15.51 17.29 5.43
N ILE A 29 -16.80 17.06 5.66
CA ILE A 29 -17.27 15.92 6.45
C ILE A 29 -16.85 14.59 5.82
N ILE A 30 -17.03 14.43 4.50
CA ILE A 30 -16.59 13.23 3.78
C ILE A 30 -15.10 13.01 3.99
N GLN A 31 -14.26 14.04 3.84
CA GLN A 31 -12.82 13.95 4.03
C GLN A 31 -12.45 13.58 5.48
N LEU A 32 -13.12 14.13 6.49
CA LEU A 32 -12.90 13.74 7.88
C LEU A 32 -13.27 12.27 8.13
N CYS A 33 -14.35 11.77 7.51
CA CYS A 33 -14.71 10.35 7.59
C CYS A 33 -13.58 9.46 7.03
N TYR A 34 -12.92 9.84 5.93
CA TYR A 34 -11.76 9.10 5.43
C TYR A 34 -10.54 9.23 6.34
N ILE A 35 -10.21 10.44 6.79
CA ILE A 35 -9.05 10.69 7.65
C ILE A 35 -9.15 9.87 8.93
N PHE A 36 -10.29 9.88 9.62
CA PHE A 36 -10.46 9.21 10.90
C PHE A 36 -10.99 7.77 10.79
N GLY A 37 -11.83 7.49 9.80
CA GLY A 37 -12.46 6.20 9.59
C GLY A 37 -11.58 5.18 8.87
N VAL A 38 -10.63 5.64 8.05
CA VAL A 38 -9.73 4.78 7.27
C VAL A 38 -8.28 4.99 7.68
N TYR A 39 -7.73 6.19 7.46
CA TYR A 39 -6.29 6.43 7.61
C TYR A 39 -5.81 6.35 9.06
N ALA A 40 -6.55 6.93 10.00
CA ALA A 40 -6.19 6.90 11.41
C ALA A 40 -6.24 5.50 12.02
N ARG A 41 -6.94 4.53 11.41
CA ARG A 41 -6.94 3.13 11.90
C ARG A 41 -5.55 2.51 11.81
N VAL A 42 -4.77 2.86 10.79
CA VAL A 42 -3.43 2.30 10.58
C VAL A 42 -2.50 2.67 11.74
N PHE A 43 -2.39 3.96 12.09
CA PHE A 43 -1.52 4.35 13.20
C PHE A 43 -2.03 3.86 14.57
N ARG A 44 -3.36 3.82 14.78
CA ARG A 44 -3.93 3.28 16.02
C ARG A 44 -3.59 1.80 16.19
N THR A 45 -3.70 1.02 15.10
CA THR A 45 -3.33 -0.40 15.09
C THR A 45 -1.84 -0.58 15.27
N ALA A 46 -1.00 0.19 14.56
CA ALA A 46 0.45 0.16 14.72
C ALA A 46 0.87 0.49 16.16
N LYS A 47 0.28 1.54 16.76
CA LYS A 47 0.55 1.89 18.17
C LYS A 47 0.17 0.76 19.12
N ARG A 48 -0.98 0.11 18.90
CA ARG A 48 -1.43 -1.03 19.72
C ARG A 48 -0.51 -2.24 19.56
N GLN A 49 -0.13 -2.58 18.32
CA GLN A 49 0.77 -3.71 18.06
C GLN A 49 2.17 -3.46 18.61
N ASN A 50 2.71 -2.24 18.52
CA ASN A 50 4.00 -1.88 19.13
C ASN A 50 4.00 -1.87 20.67
N ALA A 51 2.84 -1.80 21.30
CA ALA A 51 2.70 -1.83 22.75
C ALA A 51 2.40 -3.24 23.30
N ALA A 52 2.01 -4.18 22.44
CA ALA A 52 1.76 -5.58 22.80
C ALA A 52 3.10 -6.31 22.92
N SER A 53 3.23 -7.21 23.92
CA SER A 53 4.36 -8.13 23.98
C SER A 53 4.15 -9.25 22.96
N ASP A 54 5.21 -9.60 22.24
CA ASP A 54 5.18 -10.70 21.27
C ASP A 54 5.28 -12.09 21.97
N ASP A 55 5.51 -12.13 23.28
CA ASP A 55 5.75 -13.37 24.05
C ASP A 55 4.49 -14.24 24.20
N GLU A 56 3.29 -13.65 24.06
CA GLU A 56 2.01 -14.37 24.16
C GLU A 56 1.47 -14.86 22.83
N CYS A 57 2.21 -14.70 21.73
CA CYS A 57 1.74 -15.07 20.41
C CYS A 57 2.03 -16.55 20.12
N GLU A 58 1.02 -17.26 19.59
CA GLU A 58 1.28 -18.55 18.94
C GLU A 58 2.15 -18.32 17.69
N LEU A 59 3.22 -19.09 17.57
CA LEU A 59 4.16 -19.01 16.46
C LEU A 59 4.04 -20.25 15.57
N PRO A 60 3.09 -20.32 14.64
CA PRO A 60 2.91 -21.45 13.75
C PRO A 60 4.11 -21.59 12.81
N PRO A 61 4.51 -22.80 12.42
CA PRO A 61 5.55 -22.98 11.43
C PRO A 61 5.15 -22.37 10.09
N LEU A 62 6.12 -21.74 9.40
CA LEU A 62 5.87 -21.01 8.15
C LEU A 62 6.89 -21.31 7.05
N SER A 63 6.43 -21.15 5.79
CA SER A 63 7.24 -21.19 4.59
C SER A 63 7.31 -19.81 3.96
N VAL A 64 8.49 -19.21 3.87
CA VAL A 64 8.71 -17.95 3.16
C VAL A 64 8.99 -18.25 1.70
N ILE A 65 8.26 -17.63 0.77
CA ILE A 65 8.40 -17.86 -0.67
C ILE A 65 8.99 -16.61 -1.33
N VAL A 66 10.07 -16.80 -2.09
CA VAL A 66 10.73 -15.76 -2.88
C VAL A 66 10.85 -16.25 -4.32
N VAL A 67 10.35 -15.48 -5.28
CA VAL A 67 10.56 -15.75 -6.71
C VAL A 67 11.60 -14.75 -7.23
N THR A 68 12.70 -15.25 -7.75
CA THR A 68 13.83 -14.42 -8.21
C THR A 68 14.04 -14.51 -9.71
N LYS A 69 14.54 -13.43 -10.29
CA LYS A 69 15.01 -13.35 -11.67
C LYS A 69 16.05 -12.25 -11.78
N ASP A 70 17.23 -12.58 -12.29
CA ASP A 70 18.34 -11.63 -12.51
C ASP A 70 18.64 -10.75 -11.28
N SER A 71 18.64 -11.35 -10.07
CA SER A 71 18.70 -10.63 -8.79
C SER A 71 19.86 -11.08 -7.89
N GLY A 72 20.92 -11.68 -8.45
CA GLY A 72 22.04 -12.28 -7.70
C GLY A 72 22.62 -11.36 -6.62
N ASN A 73 22.91 -10.11 -6.96
CA ASN A 73 23.44 -9.14 -6.00
C ASN A 73 22.45 -8.84 -4.85
N MET A 74 21.16 -8.73 -5.16
CA MET A 74 20.11 -8.50 -4.14
C MET A 74 19.92 -9.72 -3.25
N LEU A 75 19.94 -10.93 -3.83
CA LEU A 75 19.89 -12.18 -3.07
C LEU A 75 21.06 -12.29 -2.09
N LYS A 76 22.28 -12.01 -2.56
CA LYS A 76 23.48 -12.04 -1.72
C LYS A 76 23.39 -11.10 -0.53
N GLU A 77 22.78 -9.92 -0.71
CA GLU A 77 22.69 -8.89 0.33
C GLU A 77 21.47 -9.09 1.25
N TYR A 78 20.31 -9.44 0.70
CA TYR A 78 19.03 -9.38 1.45
C TYR A 78 18.53 -10.74 1.92
N LEU A 79 18.78 -11.82 1.18
CA LEU A 79 18.30 -13.16 1.56
C LEU A 79 18.85 -13.63 2.93
N PRO A 80 20.11 -13.35 3.33
CA PRO A 80 20.58 -13.65 4.68
C PRO A 80 19.74 -13.00 5.78
N LYS A 81 19.26 -11.77 5.58
CA LYS A 81 18.40 -11.06 6.57
C LYS A 81 17.05 -11.76 6.79
N ILE A 82 16.57 -12.50 5.77
CA ILE A 82 15.35 -13.32 5.86
C ILE A 82 15.67 -14.67 6.51
N LEU A 83 16.81 -15.28 6.18
CA LEU A 83 17.23 -16.57 6.70
C LEU A 83 17.62 -16.54 8.18
N GLU A 84 18.06 -15.36 8.67
CA GLU A 84 18.51 -15.12 10.05
C GLU A 84 17.41 -14.50 10.94
N GLN A 85 16.12 -14.70 10.60
CA GLN A 85 15.03 -14.25 11.45
C GLN A 85 14.97 -15.03 12.75
N ASP A 86 14.67 -14.34 13.86
CA ASP A 86 14.42 -14.97 15.16
C ASP A 86 13.01 -15.58 15.19
N TYR A 87 12.94 -16.81 14.66
CA TYR A 87 11.68 -17.56 14.57
C TYR A 87 11.91 -19.05 14.76
N PRO A 88 11.09 -19.75 15.58
CA PRO A 88 11.41 -21.12 16.03
C PRO A 88 11.37 -22.15 14.89
N CYS A 89 10.47 -22.03 13.94
CA CYS A 89 10.29 -23.03 12.90
C CYS A 89 9.85 -22.40 11.57
N PHE A 90 10.78 -22.26 10.62
CA PHE A 90 10.47 -21.75 9.29
C PHE A 90 11.45 -22.29 8.25
N GLU A 91 11.03 -22.26 7.01
CA GLU A 91 11.85 -22.49 5.83
C GLU A 91 11.74 -21.31 4.86
N VAL A 92 12.73 -21.14 4.02
CA VAL A 92 12.74 -20.18 2.92
C VAL A 92 12.87 -20.95 1.62
N ILE A 93 11.91 -20.75 0.72
CA ILE A 93 11.85 -21.41 -0.59
C ILE A 93 12.09 -20.37 -1.66
N VAL A 94 13.19 -20.49 -2.38
CA VAL A 94 13.55 -19.57 -3.47
C VAL A 94 13.32 -20.28 -4.82
N ILE A 95 12.47 -19.68 -5.64
CA ILE A 95 12.20 -20.18 -7.00
C ILE A 95 12.93 -19.28 -8.00
N ASN A 96 13.96 -19.82 -8.63
CA ASN A 96 14.74 -19.09 -9.63
C ASN A 96 14.06 -19.17 -11.02
N ASP A 97 13.67 -18.02 -11.56
CA ASP A 97 13.16 -17.90 -12.93
C ASP A 97 14.33 -17.76 -13.92
N LYS A 98 15.17 -18.78 -13.96
CA LYS A 98 16.34 -18.94 -14.82
C LYS A 98 16.98 -17.63 -15.30
N SER A 99 17.68 -17.00 -14.41
CA SER A 99 18.65 -15.95 -14.71
C SER A 99 19.98 -16.55 -15.15
N ALA A 100 20.76 -15.82 -15.89
CA ALA A 100 22.07 -16.22 -16.39
C ALA A 100 23.07 -16.41 -15.23
N GLY A 101 23.09 -17.61 -14.64
CA GLY A 101 24.19 -18.08 -13.76
C GLY A 101 24.29 -17.47 -12.37
N GLU A 102 24.29 -16.16 -12.22
CA GLU A 102 24.60 -15.48 -10.93
C GLU A 102 23.65 -15.83 -9.78
N ASP A 103 22.35 -15.90 -10.03
CA ASP A 103 21.36 -16.25 -8.99
C ASP A 103 21.58 -17.66 -8.47
N GLU A 104 21.89 -18.61 -9.39
CA GLU A 104 22.08 -20.01 -9.03
C GLU A 104 23.33 -20.21 -8.16
N ASP A 105 24.44 -19.54 -8.51
CA ASP A 105 25.70 -19.64 -7.73
C ASP A 105 25.52 -19.05 -6.33
N VAL A 106 24.85 -17.90 -6.21
CA VAL A 106 24.51 -17.30 -4.91
C VAL A 106 23.62 -18.23 -4.07
N LEU A 107 22.61 -18.84 -4.70
CA LEU A 107 21.69 -19.74 -4.01
C LEU A 107 22.40 -21.02 -3.53
N LYS A 108 23.29 -21.62 -4.33
CA LYS A 108 24.11 -22.76 -3.94
C LYS A 108 25.03 -22.41 -2.76
N LEU A 109 25.67 -21.24 -2.80
CA LEU A 109 26.53 -20.76 -1.71
C LEU A 109 25.74 -20.59 -0.42
N LEU A 110 24.56 -19.96 -0.47
CA LEU A 110 23.72 -19.72 0.70
C LEU A 110 23.10 -21.02 1.23
N ALA A 111 22.70 -21.97 0.35
CA ALA A 111 22.18 -23.27 0.77
C ALA A 111 23.23 -24.13 1.48
N GLY A 112 24.51 -23.97 1.15
CA GLY A 112 25.62 -24.57 1.92
C GLY A 112 25.80 -23.98 3.32
N LYS A 113 25.30 -22.76 3.56
CA LYS A 113 25.44 -22.06 4.86
C LYS A 113 24.18 -22.17 5.74
N TYR A 114 22.98 -22.18 5.13
CA TYR A 114 21.70 -22.11 5.83
C TYR A 114 20.86 -23.35 5.57
N ASN A 115 20.60 -24.15 6.60
CA ASN A 115 19.82 -25.40 6.52
C ASN A 115 18.32 -25.17 6.28
N ASN A 116 17.83 -23.97 6.53
CA ASN A 116 16.42 -23.57 6.30
C ASN A 116 16.19 -22.97 4.92
N LEU A 117 17.17 -23.00 4.02
CA LEU A 117 17.05 -22.58 2.63
C LEU A 117 16.83 -23.79 1.70
N TYR A 118 15.74 -23.77 0.97
CA TYR A 118 15.48 -24.64 -0.17
C TYR A 118 15.38 -23.80 -1.44
N HIS A 119 16.00 -24.22 -2.53
CA HIS A 119 15.87 -23.53 -3.81
C HIS A 119 15.62 -24.51 -4.97
N THR A 120 14.89 -24.02 -5.96
CA THR A 120 14.61 -24.72 -7.21
C THR A 120 14.46 -23.72 -8.34
N PHE A 121 14.24 -24.18 -9.56
CA PHE A 121 14.14 -23.32 -10.73
C PHE A 121 12.90 -23.61 -11.58
N ILE A 122 12.46 -22.61 -12.35
CA ILE A 122 11.39 -22.77 -13.33
C ILE A 122 12.03 -23.29 -14.64
N PRO A 123 11.58 -24.45 -15.16
CA PRO A 123 12.10 -24.98 -16.41
C PRO A 123 11.95 -24.00 -17.59
N GLU A 124 12.93 -23.94 -18.48
CA GLU A 124 12.86 -23.09 -19.69
C GLU A 124 11.69 -23.42 -20.57
N SER A 125 11.37 -24.72 -20.69
CA SER A 125 10.26 -25.24 -21.49
C SER A 125 8.89 -24.83 -20.97
N ALA A 126 8.79 -24.31 -19.74
CA ALA A 126 7.53 -23.88 -19.15
C ALA A 126 6.97 -22.66 -19.88
N ARG A 127 5.93 -22.88 -20.69
CA ARG A 127 5.20 -21.83 -21.42
C ARG A 127 4.04 -21.32 -20.56
N TYR A 128 4.29 -20.26 -19.79
CA TYR A 128 3.28 -19.59 -18.96
C TYR A 128 3.27 -18.10 -19.27
N VAL A 129 2.08 -17.49 -19.27
CA VAL A 129 1.95 -16.04 -19.49
C VAL A 129 2.66 -15.26 -18.38
N SER A 130 2.55 -15.74 -17.14
CA SER A 130 3.25 -15.17 -15.99
C SER A 130 4.15 -16.22 -15.33
N ARG A 131 5.46 -16.13 -15.59
CA ARG A 131 6.44 -16.98 -14.92
C ARG A 131 6.50 -16.74 -13.42
N LYS A 132 6.24 -15.50 -12.98
CA LYS A 132 6.14 -15.17 -11.55
C LYS A 132 4.99 -15.93 -10.86
N LYS A 133 3.79 -15.98 -11.45
CA LYS A 133 2.67 -16.78 -10.91
C LYS A 133 3.01 -18.27 -10.87
N LEU A 134 3.70 -18.77 -11.89
CA LEU A 134 4.18 -20.15 -11.89
C LEU A 134 5.18 -20.37 -10.74
N GLY A 135 6.15 -19.47 -10.57
CA GLY A 135 7.12 -19.54 -9.47
C GLY A 135 6.45 -19.54 -8.10
N VAL A 136 5.49 -18.65 -7.87
CA VAL A 136 4.70 -18.62 -6.62
C VAL A 136 3.93 -19.93 -6.43
N ALA A 137 3.27 -20.44 -7.45
CA ALA A 137 2.55 -21.71 -7.39
C ALA A 137 3.48 -22.90 -7.06
N MET A 138 4.67 -22.94 -7.66
CA MET A 138 5.70 -23.94 -7.34
C MET A 138 6.17 -23.82 -5.89
N GLY A 139 6.42 -22.59 -5.40
CA GLY A 139 6.81 -22.33 -4.03
C GLY A 139 5.75 -22.77 -3.01
N ILE A 140 4.47 -22.47 -3.26
CA ILE A 140 3.35 -22.93 -2.42
C ILE A 140 3.27 -24.46 -2.41
N ARG A 141 3.47 -25.09 -3.54
CA ARG A 141 3.42 -26.56 -3.66
C ARG A 141 4.59 -27.23 -2.95
N ALA A 142 5.77 -26.61 -3.00
CA ALA A 142 6.98 -27.10 -2.32
C ALA A 142 6.96 -26.84 -0.80
N SER A 143 6.14 -25.90 -0.33
CA SER A 143 6.09 -25.50 1.10
C SER A 143 5.61 -26.63 1.98
N LYS A 144 6.30 -26.85 3.10
CA LYS A 144 5.95 -27.87 4.11
C LYS A 144 4.80 -27.42 5.03
N TYR A 145 4.73 -26.13 5.30
CA TYR A 145 3.84 -25.56 6.32
C TYR A 145 2.58 -24.94 5.72
N ASP A 146 1.53 -24.83 6.52
CA ASP A 146 0.22 -24.28 6.10
C ASP A 146 0.28 -22.77 5.84
N TRP A 147 1.08 -22.04 6.60
CA TRP A 147 1.26 -20.62 6.38
C TRP A 147 2.40 -20.34 5.41
N VAL A 148 2.06 -19.60 4.35
CA VAL A 148 3.03 -19.09 3.38
C VAL A 148 3.16 -17.57 3.52
N VAL A 149 4.39 -17.10 3.61
CA VAL A 149 4.76 -15.68 3.66
C VAL A 149 5.39 -15.30 2.34
N MET A 150 4.84 -14.29 1.68
CA MET A 150 5.34 -13.81 0.40
C MET A 150 6.26 -12.62 0.58
N THR A 151 7.40 -12.64 -0.09
CA THR A 151 8.28 -11.47 -0.22
C THR A 151 9.01 -11.46 -1.57
N GLU A 152 9.71 -10.37 -1.86
CA GLU A 152 10.42 -10.17 -3.11
C GLU A 152 11.96 -10.24 -2.88
N PRO A 153 12.77 -10.63 -3.89
CA PRO A 153 14.22 -10.79 -3.74
C PRO A 153 14.96 -9.49 -3.42
N TYR A 154 14.34 -8.35 -3.70
CA TYR A 154 14.87 -7.01 -3.38
C TYR A 154 14.32 -6.43 -2.07
N CYS A 155 13.51 -7.20 -1.32
CA CYS A 155 12.97 -6.78 -0.05
C CYS A 155 13.72 -7.46 1.12
N TYR A 156 13.83 -6.72 2.22
CA TYR A 156 14.42 -7.24 3.44
C TYR A 156 13.66 -6.73 4.67
N PRO A 157 13.62 -7.53 5.75
CA PRO A 157 12.95 -7.13 6.98
C PRO A 157 13.75 -6.04 7.71
N SER A 158 13.03 -5.11 8.34
CA SER A 158 13.65 -4.03 9.12
C SER A 158 14.31 -4.52 10.41
N THR A 159 13.86 -5.67 10.94
CA THR A 159 14.37 -6.28 12.17
C THR A 159 14.40 -7.81 12.06
N LYS A 160 15.04 -8.48 13.04
CA LYS A 160 15.02 -9.94 13.14
C LYS A 160 13.69 -10.52 13.63
N ASN A 161 12.73 -9.68 14.04
CA ASN A 161 11.42 -10.08 14.57
C ASN A 161 10.28 -10.01 13.53
N TRP A 162 10.60 -9.82 12.25
CA TRP A 162 9.60 -9.68 11.21
C TRP A 162 8.62 -10.85 11.13
N LEU A 163 9.14 -12.09 11.08
CA LEU A 163 8.30 -13.28 11.03
C LEU A 163 7.45 -13.44 12.30
N ARG A 164 8.02 -13.15 13.48
CA ARG A 164 7.29 -13.17 14.75
C ARG A 164 6.13 -12.17 14.74
N SER A 165 6.40 -10.94 14.33
CA SER A 165 5.40 -9.87 14.22
C SER A 165 4.28 -10.19 13.24
N MET A 166 4.60 -10.84 12.12
CA MET A 166 3.60 -11.34 11.16
C MET A 166 2.77 -12.47 11.78
N ALA A 167 3.41 -13.42 12.45
CA ALA A 167 2.78 -14.59 13.07
C ALA A 167 1.80 -14.20 14.19
N CYS A 168 2.09 -13.15 14.97
CA CYS A 168 1.16 -12.63 15.98
C CYS A 168 -0.22 -12.22 15.41
N GLN A 169 -0.32 -12.00 14.12
CA GLN A 169 -1.59 -11.74 13.44
C GLN A 169 -2.26 -13.02 12.86
N MET A 170 -1.58 -14.17 12.93
CA MET A 170 -2.05 -15.45 12.39
C MET A 170 -2.95 -16.18 13.41
N LYS A 171 -4.12 -15.61 13.69
CA LYS A 171 -5.09 -16.19 14.63
C LYS A 171 -5.85 -17.36 13.98
N PRO A 172 -6.57 -18.20 14.76
CA PRO A 172 -7.34 -19.34 14.22
C PRO A 172 -8.33 -18.97 13.13
N ASP A 173 -8.98 -17.80 13.25
CA ASP A 173 -9.94 -17.23 12.31
C ASP A 173 -9.29 -16.50 11.12
N THR A 174 -7.96 -16.39 11.12
CA THR A 174 -7.22 -15.63 10.10
C THR A 174 -6.76 -16.56 8.99
N ASP A 175 -7.00 -16.14 7.76
CA ASP A 175 -6.49 -16.80 6.55
C ASP A 175 -5.48 -15.94 5.81
N ILE A 176 -5.52 -14.62 6.00
CA ILE A 176 -4.67 -13.65 5.28
C ILE A 176 -4.13 -12.60 6.25
N VAL A 177 -2.84 -12.31 6.17
CA VAL A 177 -2.18 -11.21 6.88
C VAL A 177 -1.57 -10.27 5.85
N LEU A 178 -1.95 -8.99 5.93
CA LEU A 178 -1.45 -7.93 5.07
C LEU A 178 -0.41 -7.10 5.82
N GLY A 179 0.77 -6.97 5.27
CA GLY A 179 1.86 -6.19 5.85
C GLY A 179 2.17 -4.91 5.07
N TYR A 180 3.16 -4.18 5.56
CA TYR A 180 3.68 -2.95 4.96
C TYR A 180 5.09 -3.15 4.44
N CYS A 181 5.35 -2.59 3.26
CA CYS A 181 6.68 -2.50 2.68
C CYS A 181 6.90 -1.09 2.13
N ASN A 182 8.07 -0.50 2.37
CA ASN A 182 8.43 0.80 1.84
C ASN A 182 9.88 0.88 1.39
N TYR A 183 10.18 1.94 0.68
CA TYR A 183 11.53 2.27 0.24
C TYR A 183 12.39 2.73 1.43
N GLU A 184 13.66 2.42 1.37
CA GLU A 184 14.65 2.97 2.30
C GLU A 184 14.60 4.50 2.35
N SER A 185 15.03 5.07 3.46
CA SER A 185 15.14 6.52 3.61
C SER A 185 16.24 7.06 2.68
N GLY A 186 15.84 7.50 1.52
CA GLY A 186 16.74 8.07 0.51
C GLY A 186 16.90 9.58 0.63
N LYS A 187 18.05 10.09 0.15
CA LYS A 187 18.29 11.53 0.01
C LYS A 187 17.61 12.06 -1.26
N GLY A 188 17.13 13.30 -1.21
CA GLY A 188 16.55 14.00 -2.35
C GLY A 188 15.04 13.89 -2.49
N TRP A 189 14.48 14.77 -3.33
CA TRP A 189 13.04 14.94 -3.51
C TRP A 189 12.35 13.68 -4.08
N PHE A 190 13.00 12.99 -5.02
CA PHE A 190 12.45 11.80 -5.63
C PHE A 190 12.24 10.67 -4.61
N ALA A 191 13.26 10.36 -3.81
CA ALA A 191 13.17 9.35 -2.76
C ALA A 191 12.05 9.67 -1.77
N LYS A 192 11.99 10.91 -1.26
CA LYS A 192 10.91 11.35 -0.35
C LYS A 192 9.53 11.23 -0.98
N ARG A 193 9.37 11.61 -2.25
CA ARG A 193 8.11 11.52 -2.98
C ARG A 193 7.62 10.08 -3.14
N ILE A 194 8.51 9.14 -3.49
CA ILE A 194 8.12 7.73 -3.66
C ILE A 194 7.76 7.10 -2.32
N THR A 195 8.52 7.40 -1.26
CA THR A 195 8.25 6.92 0.09
C THR A 195 6.89 7.40 0.60
N VAL A 196 6.59 8.72 0.48
CA VAL A 196 5.26 9.26 0.84
C VAL A 196 4.15 8.64 0.01
N SER A 197 4.36 8.49 -1.31
CA SER A 197 3.36 7.87 -2.20
C SER A 197 3.07 6.42 -1.81
N THR A 198 4.08 5.69 -1.35
CA THR A 198 3.95 4.29 -0.93
C THR A 198 3.29 4.19 0.44
N LEU A 199 3.67 5.03 1.40
CA LEU A 199 3.01 5.12 2.70
C LEU A 199 1.53 5.47 2.54
N PHE A 200 1.20 6.43 1.69
CA PHE A 200 -0.19 6.82 1.43
C PHE A 200 -1.00 5.69 0.79
N ARG A 201 -0.40 4.94 -0.14
CA ARG A 201 -1.02 3.72 -0.71
C ARG A 201 -1.26 2.69 0.39
N ALA A 202 -0.29 2.49 1.30
CA ALA A 202 -0.41 1.57 2.42
C ALA A 202 -1.53 1.99 3.39
N MET A 203 -1.62 3.28 3.75
CA MET A 203 -2.70 3.80 4.57
C MET A 203 -4.08 3.52 3.96
N ARG A 204 -4.19 3.52 2.64
CA ARG A 204 -5.44 3.19 1.93
C ARG A 204 -5.79 1.71 2.03
N TYR A 205 -4.90 0.80 1.58
CA TYR A 205 -5.30 -0.61 1.53
C TYR A 205 -5.33 -1.27 2.90
N LEU A 206 -4.38 -0.94 3.79
CA LEU A 206 -4.40 -1.44 5.16
C LEU A 206 -5.53 -0.80 5.97
N GLY A 207 -5.77 0.50 5.79
CA GLY A 207 -6.88 1.20 6.43
C GLY A 207 -8.24 0.66 6.00
N MET A 208 -8.42 0.36 4.71
CA MET A 208 -9.63 -0.29 4.20
C MET A 208 -9.79 -1.71 4.76
N ALA A 209 -8.71 -2.50 4.85
CA ALA A 209 -8.75 -3.82 5.48
C ALA A 209 -9.16 -3.73 6.96
N LEU A 210 -8.60 -2.76 7.70
CA LEU A 210 -8.97 -2.47 9.09
C LEU A 210 -10.40 -1.91 9.25
N ALA A 211 -10.96 -1.33 8.19
CA ALA A 211 -12.37 -0.90 8.14
C ALA A 211 -13.33 -2.03 7.71
N GLY A 212 -12.83 -3.25 7.49
CA GLY A 212 -13.64 -4.40 7.09
C GLY A 212 -13.80 -4.57 5.57
N HIS A 213 -13.02 -3.84 4.78
CA HIS A 213 -13.08 -3.89 3.31
C HIS A 213 -11.70 -4.19 2.69
N PRO A 214 -11.05 -5.35 3.00
CA PRO A 214 -9.79 -5.73 2.36
C PRO A 214 -10.03 -5.91 0.86
N TYR A 215 -9.11 -5.37 0.04
CA TYR A 215 -9.29 -5.41 -1.42
C TYR A 215 -8.00 -5.62 -2.21
N MET A 216 -6.84 -5.53 -1.56
CA MET A 216 -5.55 -5.81 -2.18
C MET A 216 -4.49 -6.13 -1.13
N GLY A 217 -3.46 -6.85 -1.53
CA GLY A 217 -2.21 -7.04 -0.82
C GLY A 217 -1.02 -6.55 -1.64
N VAL A 218 0.18 -6.66 -1.08
CA VAL A 218 1.44 -6.36 -1.74
C VAL A 218 2.38 -7.55 -1.54
N GLY A 219 2.84 -8.15 -2.62
CA GLY A 219 3.68 -9.35 -2.61
C GLY A 219 5.00 -9.21 -1.83
N CYS A 220 5.43 -7.96 -1.58
CA CYS A 220 6.60 -7.69 -0.75
C CYS A 220 6.43 -8.06 0.73
N ASN A 221 5.19 -8.07 1.24
CA ASN A 221 4.92 -8.34 2.66
C ASN A 221 3.46 -8.77 2.87
N MET A 222 3.17 -10.03 2.69
CA MET A 222 1.87 -10.61 2.99
C MET A 222 1.99 -12.09 3.32
N ALA A 223 1.02 -12.64 4.04
CA ALA A 223 0.95 -14.07 4.32
C ALA A 223 -0.48 -14.59 4.13
N TYR A 224 -0.60 -15.87 3.81
CA TYR A 224 -1.89 -16.55 3.72
C TYR A 224 -1.74 -18.05 3.95
N ARG A 225 -2.85 -18.71 4.30
CA ARG A 225 -2.90 -20.17 4.44
C ARG A 225 -2.95 -20.84 3.07
N LYS A 226 -2.25 -21.96 2.91
CA LYS A 226 -2.27 -22.75 1.66
C LYS A 226 -3.68 -23.15 1.25
N LYS A 227 -4.53 -23.52 2.21
CA LYS A 227 -5.93 -23.90 1.96
C LYS A 227 -6.71 -22.83 1.19
N VAL A 228 -6.43 -21.52 1.42
CA VAL A 228 -7.10 -20.43 0.71
C VAL A 228 -6.67 -20.38 -0.75
N TYR A 229 -5.39 -20.60 -1.02
CA TYR A 229 -4.87 -20.68 -2.39
C TYR A 229 -5.46 -21.89 -3.14
N GLU A 230 -5.51 -23.04 -2.49
CA GLU A 230 -6.00 -24.29 -3.08
C GLU A 230 -7.51 -24.22 -3.35
N SER A 231 -8.31 -23.75 -2.38
CA SER A 231 -9.77 -23.62 -2.50
C SER A 231 -10.19 -22.66 -3.60
N HIS A 232 -9.37 -21.62 -3.87
CA HIS A 232 -9.60 -20.66 -4.94
C HIS A 232 -9.02 -21.10 -6.29
N LYS A 233 -8.48 -22.32 -6.40
CA LYS A 233 -7.77 -22.83 -7.61
C LYS A 233 -6.60 -21.96 -8.01
N GLY A 234 -5.90 -21.37 -7.05
CA GLY A 234 -4.73 -20.54 -7.25
C GLY A 234 -5.02 -19.24 -8.01
N PHE A 235 -4.30 -19.03 -9.11
CA PHE A 235 -4.43 -17.83 -9.94
C PHE A 235 -5.29 -18.01 -11.19
N ALA A 236 -6.18 -19.03 -11.22
CA ALA A 236 -6.93 -19.43 -12.40
C ALA A 236 -7.74 -18.28 -13.04
N ASP A 237 -8.35 -17.43 -12.23
CA ASP A 237 -9.19 -16.30 -12.69
C ASP A 237 -8.40 -15.25 -13.51
N HIS A 238 -7.09 -15.19 -13.34
CA HIS A 238 -6.24 -14.13 -13.89
C HIS A 238 -4.95 -14.65 -14.55
N LEU A 239 -4.96 -15.89 -15.09
CA LEU A 239 -3.79 -16.50 -15.74
C LEU A 239 -3.30 -15.70 -16.97
N GLN A 240 -4.21 -15.01 -17.66
CA GLN A 240 -3.90 -14.19 -18.85
C GLN A 240 -3.13 -12.91 -18.50
N LEU A 241 -3.08 -12.50 -17.23
CA LEU A 241 -2.35 -11.31 -16.79
C LEU A 241 -0.96 -11.71 -16.32
N GLN A 242 0.03 -10.90 -16.65
CA GLN A 242 1.41 -11.11 -16.17
C GLN A 242 1.57 -10.87 -14.67
N ARG A 243 0.73 -10.02 -14.07
CA ARG A 243 0.72 -9.66 -12.64
C ARG A 243 -0.61 -10.01 -12.01
N GLY A 244 -0.75 -9.80 -10.71
CA GLY A 244 -1.97 -10.05 -9.95
C GLY A 244 -1.89 -11.29 -9.06
N GLU A 245 -0.68 -11.79 -8.83
CA GLU A 245 -0.40 -12.87 -7.87
C GLU A 245 -0.58 -12.42 -6.42
N ASP A 246 -0.51 -11.13 -6.16
CA ASP A 246 -0.69 -10.51 -4.85
C ASP A 246 -2.04 -9.79 -4.75
N ASP A 247 -2.21 -8.70 -5.48
CA ASP A 247 -3.34 -7.79 -5.34
C ASP A 247 -4.67 -8.41 -5.82
N LEU A 248 -4.70 -9.07 -6.98
CA LEU A 248 -5.93 -9.70 -7.48
C LEU A 248 -6.28 -10.98 -6.71
N PHE A 249 -5.28 -11.75 -6.27
CA PHE A 249 -5.51 -12.89 -5.42
C PHE A 249 -6.16 -12.46 -4.10
N VAL A 250 -5.57 -11.47 -3.41
CA VAL A 250 -6.15 -10.93 -2.18
C VAL A 250 -7.55 -10.35 -2.43
N ASN A 251 -7.75 -9.63 -3.56
CA ASN A 251 -9.07 -9.10 -3.92
C ASN A 251 -10.15 -10.20 -4.05
N ALA A 252 -9.76 -11.37 -4.53
CA ALA A 252 -10.70 -12.48 -4.73
C ALA A 252 -11.05 -13.21 -3.43
N VAL A 253 -10.10 -13.35 -2.48
CA VAL A 253 -10.24 -14.26 -1.33
C VAL A 253 -10.37 -13.56 0.02
N ALA A 254 -9.95 -12.28 0.13
CA ALA A 254 -9.97 -11.55 1.39
C ALA A 254 -11.36 -11.08 1.80
N LYS A 255 -11.68 -11.25 3.09
CA LYS A 255 -12.93 -10.82 3.72
C LYS A 255 -12.64 -10.17 5.06
N ALA A 256 -13.57 -9.38 5.59
CA ALA A 256 -13.44 -8.75 6.90
C ALA A 256 -13.12 -9.75 8.03
N GLY A 257 -13.72 -10.92 7.98
CA GLY A 257 -13.59 -11.95 9.05
C GLY A 257 -12.33 -12.81 8.95
N ASN A 258 -11.66 -12.87 7.77
CA ASN A 258 -10.50 -13.73 7.59
C ASN A 258 -9.18 -12.98 7.33
N THR A 259 -9.18 -11.66 7.34
CA THR A 259 -8.02 -10.83 6.99
C THR A 259 -7.60 -9.95 8.17
N ARG A 260 -6.33 -10.01 8.52
CA ARG A 260 -5.70 -9.15 9.53
C ARG A 260 -4.56 -8.34 8.95
N VAL A 261 -4.12 -7.34 9.70
CA VAL A 261 -3.10 -6.38 9.27
C VAL A 261 -1.94 -6.38 10.25
N ALA A 262 -0.71 -6.58 9.76
CA ALA A 262 0.53 -6.48 10.51
C ALA A 262 1.19 -5.12 10.16
N VAL A 263 1.23 -4.22 11.13
CA VAL A 263 1.75 -2.83 10.99
C VAL A 263 2.59 -2.39 12.18
N SER A 264 3.03 -3.33 13.02
CA SER A 264 4.04 -3.04 14.03
C SER A 264 5.35 -2.61 13.38
N SER A 265 6.18 -1.89 14.11
CA SER A 265 7.51 -1.46 13.63
C SER A 265 8.40 -2.62 13.20
N ASP A 266 8.20 -3.80 13.77
CA ASP A 266 8.99 -5.00 13.47
C ASP A 266 8.44 -5.79 12.28
N SER A 267 7.16 -5.59 11.92
CA SER A 267 6.55 -6.23 10.74
C SER A 267 6.88 -5.55 9.41
N ILE A 268 7.68 -4.49 9.41
CA ILE A 268 7.96 -3.67 8.22
C ILE A 268 9.04 -4.34 7.35
N MET A 269 8.75 -4.41 6.05
CA MET A 269 9.73 -4.74 5.01
C MET A 269 10.25 -3.47 4.35
N CYS A 270 11.53 -3.48 4.00
CA CYS A 270 12.22 -2.41 3.31
C CYS A 270 12.65 -2.85 1.91
N MET A 271 12.77 -1.89 0.99
CA MET A 271 13.31 -2.11 -0.34
C MET A 271 14.16 -0.92 -0.79
N PRO A 272 15.19 -1.13 -1.62
CA PRO A 272 16.04 -0.04 -2.09
C PRO A 272 15.28 0.94 -2.97
N VAL A 273 15.70 2.20 -2.93
CA VAL A 273 15.15 3.24 -3.82
C VAL A 273 15.53 2.88 -5.27
N PRO A 274 14.56 2.86 -6.22
CA PRO A 274 14.86 2.57 -7.61
C PRO A 274 15.89 3.55 -8.18
N PRO A 275 16.92 3.07 -8.91
CA PRO A 275 17.97 3.94 -9.44
C PRO A 275 17.44 4.95 -10.45
N PHE A 276 16.34 4.64 -11.13
CA PHE A 276 15.74 5.51 -12.14
C PHE A 276 14.24 5.74 -11.88
N LYS A 277 13.81 6.99 -12.06
CA LYS A 277 12.38 7.38 -11.96
C LYS A 277 11.47 6.56 -12.88
N ARG A 278 11.98 6.12 -14.03
CA ARG A 278 11.25 5.32 -15.01
C ARG A 278 10.79 3.98 -14.42
N ILE A 279 11.62 3.29 -13.64
CA ILE A 279 11.29 2.00 -13.02
C ILE A 279 10.07 2.17 -12.11
N TRP A 280 10.11 3.15 -11.20
CA TRP A 280 8.97 3.44 -10.33
C TRP A 280 7.71 3.83 -11.09
N HIS A 281 7.86 4.61 -12.18
CA HIS A 281 6.72 4.99 -13.01
C HIS A 281 6.09 3.78 -13.68
N GLU A 282 6.89 2.87 -14.23
CA GLU A 282 6.43 1.62 -14.84
C GLU A 282 5.72 0.72 -13.83
N GLU A 283 6.23 0.59 -12.61
CA GLU A 283 5.55 -0.15 -11.54
C GLU A 283 4.16 0.43 -11.23
N LYS A 284 4.03 1.76 -11.17
CA LYS A 284 2.72 2.40 -10.96
C LYS A 284 1.76 2.18 -12.14
N MET A 285 2.26 2.20 -13.37
CA MET A 285 1.45 1.90 -14.55
C MET A 285 0.98 0.44 -14.55
N ASN A 286 1.87 -0.50 -14.22
CA ASN A 286 1.54 -1.92 -14.12
C ASN A 286 0.47 -2.19 -13.03
N ALA A 287 0.54 -1.53 -11.88
CA ALA A 287 -0.47 -1.62 -10.84
C ALA A 287 -1.86 -1.09 -11.29
N MET A 288 -1.92 -0.20 -12.29
CA MET A 288 -3.19 0.27 -12.83
C MET A 288 -3.84 -0.76 -13.77
N VAL A 289 -3.06 -1.69 -14.34
CA VAL A 289 -3.60 -2.78 -15.16
C VAL A 289 -4.43 -3.74 -14.31
N THR A 290 -3.95 -4.09 -13.14
CA THR A 290 -4.66 -4.98 -12.21
C THR A 290 -5.80 -4.28 -11.50
N ALA A 291 -5.63 -3.01 -11.14
CA ALA A 291 -6.63 -2.23 -10.41
C ALA A 291 -8.02 -2.16 -11.07
N LYS A 292 -8.09 -2.25 -12.41
CA LYS A 292 -9.39 -2.28 -13.13
C LYS A 292 -10.19 -3.56 -12.93
N TYR A 293 -9.55 -4.63 -12.46
CA TYR A 293 -10.19 -5.91 -12.18
C TYR A 293 -10.61 -6.05 -10.71
N TYR A 294 -10.33 -5.07 -9.85
CA TYR A 294 -10.74 -5.13 -8.46
C TYR A 294 -12.26 -5.14 -8.34
N ARG A 295 -12.76 -6.07 -7.54
CA ARG A 295 -14.17 -6.21 -7.18
C ARG A 295 -14.42 -5.63 -5.78
N GLY A 296 -15.69 -5.42 -5.45
CA GLY A 296 -16.10 -4.92 -4.14
C GLY A 296 -16.22 -3.39 -4.06
N ILE A 297 -16.56 -2.87 -2.88
CA ILE A 297 -16.86 -1.46 -2.65
C ILE A 297 -15.59 -0.60 -2.46
N ALA A 298 -14.49 -1.19 -1.97
CA ALA A 298 -13.28 -0.45 -1.60
C ALA A 298 -12.65 0.37 -2.75
N PRO A 299 -12.57 -0.12 -4.01
CA PRO A 299 -12.10 0.69 -5.13
C PRO A 299 -12.93 1.95 -5.35
N TYR A 300 -14.26 1.86 -5.21
CA TYR A 300 -15.17 3.00 -5.35
C TYR A 300 -14.98 3.99 -4.19
N LEU A 301 -14.90 3.52 -2.96
CA LEU A 301 -14.59 4.35 -1.81
C LEU A 301 -13.26 5.08 -1.99
N ASN A 302 -12.21 4.40 -2.44
CA ASN A 302 -10.93 5.04 -2.75
C ASN A 302 -11.01 6.07 -3.88
N ALA A 303 -11.90 5.87 -4.86
CA ALA A 303 -12.16 6.86 -5.90
C ALA A 303 -12.88 8.09 -5.33
N ILE A 304 -13.90 7.90 -4.50
CA ILE A 304 -14.62 8.97 -3.80
C ILE A 304 -13.65 9.81 -2.97
N ASP A 305 -12.77 9.18 -2.15
CA ASP A 305 -11.74 9.92 -1.41
C ASP A 305 -10.87 10.79 -2.31
N SER A 306 -10.41 10.22 -3.44
CA SER A 306 -9.54 10.96 -4.36
C SER A 306 -10.24 12.14 -5.03
N TRP A 307 -11.50 11.96 -5.45
CA TRP A 307 -12.29 13.01 -6.08
C TRP A 307 -12.71 14.08 -5.08
N THR A 308 -13.24 13.69 -3.93
CA THR A 308 -13.67 14.65 -2.89
C THR A 308 -12.51 15.46 -2.34
N CYS A 309 -11.30 14.89 -2.23
CA CYS A 309 -10.10 15.64 -1.86
C CYS A 309 -9.78 16.73 -2.90
N GLY A 310 -9.78 16.39 -4.20
CA GLY A 310 -9.51 17.36 -5.26
C GLY A 310 -10.56 18.43 -5.36
N LEU A 311 -11.84 18.05 -5.33
CA LEU A 311 -12.96 18.98 -5.35
C LEU A 311 -12.96 19.90 -4.12
N PHE A 312 -12.65 19.38 -2.95
CA PHE A 312 -12.58 20.19 -1.73
C PHE A 312 -11.54 21.32 -1.86
N HIS A 313 -10.32 21.02 -2.33
CA HIS A 313 -9.31 22.04 -2.54
C HIS A 313 -9.73 23.07 -3.60
N LEU A 314 -10.27 22.60 -4.74
CA LEU A 314 -10.70 23.46 -5.83
C LEU A 314 -11.86 24.38 -5.38
N LEU A 315 -12.90 23.80 -4.80
CA LEU A 315 -14.10 24.53 -4.43
C LEU A 315 -13.87 25.47 -3.24
N THR A 316 -12.94 25.16 -2.34
CA THR A 316 -12.54 26.12 -1.30
C THR A 316 -11.94 27.38 -1.92
N VAL A 317 -11.07 27.25 -2.94
CA VAL A 317 -10.54 28.41 -3.67
C VAL A 317 -11.65 29.19 -4.37
N VAL A 318 -12.58 28.48 -5.02
CA VAL A 318 -13.74 29.10 -5.69
C VAL A 318 -14.64 29.82 -4.69
N ALA A 319 -14.98 29.19 -3.56
CA ALA A 319 -15.79 29.78 -2.51
C ALA A 319 -15.18 31.08 -1.96
N ILE A 320 -13.88 31.04 -1.63
CA ILE A 320 -13.16 32.23 -1.14
C ILE A 320 -13.17 33.33 -2.19
N ALA A 321 -12.93 33.00 -3.47
CA ALA A 321 -12.94 34.00 -4.55
C ALA A 321 -14.30 34.69 -4.69
N PHE A 322 -15.42 33.95 -4.69
CA PHE A 322 -16.76 34.52 -4.72
C PHE A 322 -17.05 35.35 -3.48
N CYS A 323 -16.72 34.86 -2.28
CA CYS A 323 -16.90 35.61 -1.05
C CYS A 323 -16.14 36.96 -1.04
N LEU A 324 -14.92 37.00 -1.62
CA LEU A 324 -14.14 38.22 -1.73
C LEU A 324 -14.78 39.21 -2.71
N ILE A 325 -15.32 38.74 -3.84
CA ILE A 325 -16.02 39.58 -4.84
C ILE A 325 -17.30 40.16 -4.24
N GLU A 326 -18.05 39.35 -3.48
CA GLU A 326 -19.32 39.72 -2.85
C GLU A 326 -19.11 40.41 -1.48
N GLN A 327 -17.85 40.66 -1.08
CA GLN A 327 -17.46 41.28 0.21
C GLN A 327 -17.96 40.51 1.45
N GLN A 328 -18.18 39.21 1.33
CA GLN A 328 -18.64 38.31 2.41
C GLN A 328 -17.45 37.74 3.22
N TRP A 329 -16.77 38.60 3.96
CA TRP A 329 -15.54 38.26 4.68
C TRP A 329 -15.69 37.15 5.72
N VAL A 330 -16.86 37.10 6.40
CA VAL A 330 -17.15 36.07 7.41
C VAL A 330 -17.24 34.69 6.77
N ILE A 331 -17.95 34.59 5.64
CA ILE A 331 -18.10 33.31 4.90
C ILE A 331 -16.76 32.88 4.32
N ALA A 332 -15.94 33.81 3.80
CA ALA A 332 -14.57 33.53 3.36
C ALA A 332 -13.72 32.96 4.50
N GLY A 333 -13.83 33.54 5.71
CA GLY A 333 -13.17 33.05 6.92
C GLY A 333 -13.62 31.64 7.31
N ILE A 334 -14.92 31.32 7.18
CA ILE A 334 -15.45 29.97 7.42
C ILE A 334 -14.86 28.97 6.42
N ALA A 335 -14.89 29.28 5.10
CA ALA A 335 -14.32 28.41 4.08
C ALA A 335 -12.85 28.11 4.30
N LEU A 336 -12.06 29.15 4.63
CA LEU A 336 -10.64 29.00 4.98
C LEU A 336 -10.47 28.18 6.26
N GLY A 337 -11.30 28.39 7.27
CA GLY A 337 -11.29 27.64 8.54
C GLY A 337 -11.54 26.13 8.31
N LEU A 338 -12.53 25.76 7.50
CA LEU A 338 -12.80 24.37 7.12
C LEU A 338 -11.58 23.74 6.43
N TRP A 339 -10.95 24.47 5.52
CA TRP A 339 -9.75 23.99 4.82
C TRP A 339 -8.58 23.77 5.80
N LEU A 340 -8.34 24.73 6.72
CA LEU A 340 -7.26 24.62 7.71
C LEU A 340 -7.50 23.47 8.69
N ILE A 341 -8.70 23.29 9.19
CA ILE A 341 -9.06 22.20 10.11
C ILE A 341 -8.81 20.84 9.42
N ARG A 342 -9.34 20.66 8.19
CA ARG A 342 -9.11 19.43 7.43
C ARG A 342 -7.62 19.19 7.20
N PHE A 343 -6.89 20.23 6.84
CA PHE A 343 -5.45 20.15 6.59
C PHE A 343 -4.68 19.74 7.85
N ILE A 344 -4.95 20.35 8.99
CA ILE A 344 -4.33 20.01 10.27
C ILE A 344 -4.66 18.56 10.67
N CYS A 345 -5.92 18.14 10.54
CA CYS A 345 -6.32 16.76 10.83
C CYS A 345 -5.57 15.75 9.93
N ALA A 346 -5.48 16.02 8.64
CA ALA A 346 -4.77 15.16 7.71
C ALA A 346 -3.27 15.08 8.04
N MET A 347 -2.62 16.24 8.24
CA MET A 347 -1.19 16.31 8.58
C MET A 347 -0.88 15.60 9.90
N THR A 348 -1.75 15.73 10.90
CA THR A 348 -1.60 15.04 12.17
C THR A 348 -1.66 13.52 11.98
N VAL A 349 -2.66 13.01 11.26
CA VAL A 349 -2.79 11.57 11.01
C VAL A 349 -1.62 11.04 10.17
N TYR A 350 -1.18 11.76 9.13
CA TYR A 350 -0.04 11.34 8.31
C TYR A 350 1.25 11.31 9.13
N ARG A 351 1.49 12.32 9.95
CA ARG A 351 2.66 12.38 10.83
C ARG A 351 2.67 11.26 11.86
N LEU A 352 1.53 10.99 12.51
CA LEU A 352 1.40 9.90 13.49
C LEU A 352 1.62 8.54 12.84
N THR A 353 1.06 8.33 11.63
CA THR A 353 1.26 7.08 10.88
C THR A 353 2.72 6.92 10.46
N SER A 354 3.32 7.97 9.90
CA SER A 354 4.73 8.00 9.52
C SER A 354 5.64 7.63 10.69
N LYS A 355 5.42 8.25 11.86
CA LYS A 355 6.19 7.94 13.08
C LYS A 355 5.99 6.49 13.54
N ALA A 356 4.75 6.00 13.53
CA ALA A 356 4.44 4.62 13.95
C ALA A 356 5.07 3.58 13.02
N MET A 357 5.24 3.90 11.75
CA MET A 357 5.84 3.06 10.72
C MET A 357 7.32 3.37 10.46
N ARG A 358 8.00 4.06 11.37
CA ARG A 358 9.44 4.43 11.29
C ARG A 358 9.83 5.21 10.03
N GLU A 359 8.90 6.00 9.47
CA GLU A 359 9.17 6.83 8.30
C GLU A 359 9.52 8.27 8.66
N SER A 360 10.57 8.84 8.06
CA SER A 360 11.05 10.21 8.32
C SER A 360 10.57 11.22 7.27
N LEU A 361 9.28 11.58 7.24
CA LEU A 361 8.65 12.24 6.08
C LEU A 361 7.97 13.59 6.36
N CYS A 362 8.18 14.20 7.51
CA CYS A 362 7.37 15.34 7.99
C CYS A 362 7.22 16.54 7.01
N CYS A 363 8.21 16.83 6.18
CA CYS A 363 8.20 18.05 5.35
C CYS A 363 7.51 17.90 3.99
N VAL A 364 7.21 16.66 3.55
CA VAL A 364 6.70 16.40 2.19
C VAL A 364 5.17 16.24 2.16
N PHE A 365 4.55 15.89 3.28
CA PHE A 365 3.11 15.65 3.36
C PHE A 365 2.23 16.82 2.89
N PRO A 366 2.50 18.09 3.23
CA PRO A 366 1.67 19.20 2.77
C PRO A 366 1.58 19.28 1.25
N LEU A 367 2.72 19.21 0.58
CA LEU A 367 2.76 19.22 -0.88
C LEU A 367 2.13 17.97 -1.48
N PHE A 368 2.33 16.81 -0.85
CA PHE A 368 1.73 15.57 -1.32
C PHE A 368 0.21 15.60 -1.23
N ASP A 369 -0.37 16.07 -0.15
CA ASP A 369 -1.82 16.14 0.03
C ASP A 369 -2.46 17.09 -0.99
N LEU A 370 -1.87 18.26 -1.20
CA LEU A 370 -2.36 19.26 -2.14
C LEU A 370 -2.27 18.77 -3.60
N PHE A 371 -1.13 18.18 -3.99
CA PHE A 371 -0.90 17.77 -5.38
C PHE A 371 -1.32 16.31 -5.70
N ARG A 372 -1.69 15.52 -4.71
CA ARG A 372 -2.14 14.12 -4.88
C ARG A 372 -3.25 13.96 -5.92
N PRO A 373 -4.31 14.78 -5.94
CA PRO A 373 -5.37 14.67 -6.94
C PRO A 373 -4.84 14.88 -8.37
N LEU A 374 -4.01 15.90 -8.58
CA LEU A 374 -3.39 16.20 -9.87
C LEU A 374 -2.48 15.07 -10.36
N TRP A 375 -1.65 14.51 -9.47
CA TRP A 375 -0.80 13.36 -9.83
C TRP A 375 -1.61 12.09 -10.11
N SER A 376 -2.77 11.94 -9.51
CA SER A 376 -3.68 10.85 -9.81
C SER A 376 -4.29 11.00 -11.20
N LEU A 377 -4.72 12.21 -11.56
CA LEU A 377 -5.27 12.53 -12.89
C LEU A 377 -4.24 12.37 -14.00
N THR A 378 -3.03 12.91 -13.81
CA THR A 378 -1.96 12.78 -14.82
C THR A 378 -1.57 11.32 -15.06
N ARG A 379 -1.52 10.49 -14.02
CA ARG A 379 -1.27 9.05 -14.17
C ARG A 379 -2.40 8.34 -14.91
N ARG A 380 -3.66 8.66 -14.63
CA ARG A 380 -4.82 8.11 -15.37
C ARG A 380 -4.79 8.50 -16.84
N ALA A 381 -4.50 9.77 -17.15
CA ALA A 381 -4.31 10.22 -18.51
C ALA A 381 -3.19 9.46 -19.23
N GLN A 382 -2.02 9.37 -18.61
CA GLN A 382 -0.89 8.60 -19.17
C GLN A 382 -1.22 7.12 -19.41
N TYR A 383 -2.02 6.51 -18.52
CA TYR A 383 -2.47 5.13 -18.69
C TYR A 383 -3.40 4.97 -19.91
N LEU A 384 -4.30 5.92 -20.16
CA LEU A 384 -5.23 5.88 -21.29
C LEU A 384 -4.53 5.96 -22.65
N PHE A 385 -3.38 6.65 -22.71
CA PHE A 385 -2.58 6.77 -23.94
C PHE A 385 -1.62 5.59 -24.17
N ARG A 386 -1.49 4.64 -23.24
CA ARG A 386 -0.67 3.44 -23.44
C ARG A 386 -1.40 2.35 -24.22
N ARG A 387 -0.68 1.68 -25.11
CA ARG A 387 -1.21 0.55 -25.88
C ARG A 387 -1.20 -0.74 -25.04
N LYS A 388 -2.14 -1.65 -25.30
CA LYS A 388 -2.21 -2.97 -24.63
C LYS A 388 -0.91 -3.77 -24.79
N SER A 389 -0.25 -3.66 -25.95
CA SER A 389 1.03 -4.32 -26.24
C SER A 389 2.15 -3.94 -25.26
N ASP A 390 2.11 -2.73 -24.69
CA ASP A 390 3.16 -2.25 -23.76
C ASP A 390 3.13 -2.98 -22.41
N PHE A 391 2.01 -3.62 -22.08
CA PHE A 391 1.81 -4.40 -20.85
C PHE A 391 2.02 -5.90 -21.03
N MET A 392 2.12 -6.37 -22.28
CA MET A 392 2.28 -7.79 -22.61
C MET A 392 3.73 -8.15 -22.96
N ARG A 393 4.59 -7.16 -23.17
CA ARG A 393 6.01 -7.34 -23.49
C ARG A 393 6.85 -7.12 -22.23
N ARG A 394 7.07 -8.17 -21.48
CA ARG A 394 8.27 -8.35 -20.61
C ARG A 394 8.28 -9.75 -19.98
#